data_cf6d5e664e646efa7d7ee5e90868a738
#
_entry.id   cf6d5e664e646efa7d7ee5e90868a738
#
_cell.length_a   1.000
_cell.length_b   1.000
_cell.length_c   1.000
_cell.angle_alpha   90.00
_cell.angle_beta   90.00
_cell.angle_gamma   90.00
#
_symmetry.space_group_name_H-M   'P 1'
#
loop_
_entity.id
_entity.type
_entity.pdbx_description
1 polymer ?
#
loop_
_entity_poly.entity_id
_entity_poly.type
_entity_poly.pdbx_seq_one_letter_code
_entity_poly.pdbx_strand_id
1 'polypeptide(L)'
;MEKGRLAGILALAVITAVTVGAEYPRMAAQRQEAAECQTLLETPVEGNAISPDGRYQLRQTDAGGDGEAVPSMETVQLVSADTGEVLWEESGDYETAALWSPEGTYVALSQRQRACGSVTVVETETFTSRQVPLPEAVRSAEYAWISAEEWVDSDTLRIRCRDTREEGSGTVYRCLLAMEESGTLSGTVLKETVEVLPGNYDFDHNGVPETTELVTVGEPSGGSVAWYELHIASGTGTADAPKLLFDGTLALQHPVWGSFLAVTVEGKDNFLMFAPVMYQGFADYRYELVSFRADGSADLLDSGGVSFDLSFGREGHQFDAEAIAGFFWKLRGILQNSTVLMSTENGEFQTGIPGLELQNYMFGDLLSLNSLEAMEAAVRQQEAEMKAEQGAI
;
A
#
# COMPACT_ATOMS: atom_id res chain seq x y z
N MET A 1 -24.71 -0.40 -27.31
CA MET A 1 -23.69 -1.41 -27.00
C MET A 1 -22.41 -0.82 -26.40
N GLU A 2 -22.42 0.42 -25.94
CA GLU A 2 -21.23 1.15 -25.40
C GLU A 2 -21.10 1.10 -23.86
N LYS A 3 -22.13 0.69 -23.14
CA LYS A 3 -22.09 0.64 -21.66
C LYS A 3 -21.33 -0.56 -21.07
N GLY A 4 -20.97 -1.55 -21.87
CA GLY A 4 -20.30 -2.76 -21.38
C GLY A 4 -18.78 -2.77 -21.49
N ARG A 5 -18.19 -1.87 -22.29
CA ARG A 5 -16.73 -1.79 -22.47
C ARG A 5 -16.04 -0.85 -21.49
N LEU A 6 -16.75 0.15 -20.99
CA LEU A 6 -16.25 1.00 -19.91
C LEU A 6 -16.07 0.25 -18.58
N ALA A 7 -16.90 -0.78 -18.32
CA ALA A 7 -16.86 -1.50 -17.06
C ALA A 7 -15.63 -2.41 -16.85
N GLY A 8 -15.00 -2.87 -17.95
CA GLY A 8 -13.85 -3.77 -17.87
C GLY A 8 -12.50 -3.07 -17.77
N ILE A 9 -12.40 -1.85 -18.24
CA ILE A 9 -11.16 -1.04 -18.19
C ILE A 9 -11.12 -0.21 -16.91
N LEU A 10 -12.29 0.21 -16.42
CA LEU A 10 -12.44 0.68 -15.05
C LEU A 10 -11.94 -0.35 -14.03
N ALA A 11 -12.03 -1.65 -14.28
CA ALA A 11 -11.62 -2.64 -13.30
C ALA A 11 -10.09 -2.71 -13.07
N LEU A 12 -9.23 -2.28 -14.00
CA LEU A 12 -7.77 -2.36 -13.81
C LEU A 12 -7.13 -1.00 -13.45
N ALA A 13 -7.59 0.11 -13.99
CA ALA A 13 -7.19 1.45 -13.52
C ALA A 13 -7.89 1.83 -12.20
N VAL A 14 -9.07 1.26 -11.99
CA VAL A 14 -9.84 1.28 -10.77
C VAL A 14 -9.25 0.36 -9.71
N ILE A 15 -8.45 -0.66 -10.04
CA ILE A 15 -7.67 -1.36 -9.03
C ILE A 15 -6.59 -0.44 -8.46
N THR A 16 -6.10 0.58 -9.16
CA THR A 16 -5.20 1.57 -8.56
C THR A 16 -5.91 2.86 -8.09
N ALA A 17 -6.97 3.32 -8.74
CA ALA A 17 -7.63 4.59 -8.41
C ALA A 17 -9.05 4.44 -7.81
N VAL A 18 -9.74 3.32 -7.95
CA VAL A 18 -11.04 3.01 -7.31
C VAL A 18 -10.89 2.09 -6.13
N THR A 19 -9.81 1.36 -6.02
CA THR A 19 -9.38 0.90 -4.70
C THR A 19 -9.20 2.10 -3.79
N VAL A 20 -8.69 3.22 -4.30
CA VAL A 20 -8.56 4.47 -3.55
C VAL A 20 -9.91 5.21 -3.30
N GLY A 21 -10.89 5.19 -4.20
CA GLY A 21 -12.11 5.98 -4.05
C GLY A 21 -13.35 5.26 -3.53
N ALA A 22 -13.52 3.96 -3.77
CA ALA A 22 -14.70 3.21 -3.37
C ALA A 22 -14.43 2.08 -2.36
N GLU A 23 -13.19 1.59 -2.26
CA GLU A 23 -12.76 0.68 -1.19
C GLU A 23 -12.08 1.40 -0.02
N TYR A 24 -11.67 2.66 -0.23
CA TYR A 24 -11.07 3.46 0.84
C TYR A 24 -11.96 3.58 2.09
N PRO A 25 -13.29 3.81 2.01
CA PRO A 25 -14.16 3.71 3.18
C PRO A 25 -14.24 2.29 3.75
N ARG A 26 -14.08 1.25 2.92
CA ARG A 26 -14.05 -0.14 3.38
C ARG A 26 -12.70 -0.49 4.01
N MET A 27 -11.59 -0.08 3.42
CA MET A 27 -10.26 -0.29 3.99
C MET A 27 -10.04 0.57 5.24
N ALA A 28 -10.55 1.82 5.27
CA ALA A 28 -10.54 2.65 6.48
C ALA A 28 -11.46 2.07 7.56
N ALA A 29 -12.65 1.56 7.20
CA ALA A 29 -13.53 0.86 8.15
C ALA A 29 -12.94 -0.47 8.60
N GLN A 30 -12.33 -1.25 7.71
CA GLN A 30 -11.62 -2.48 8.05
C GLN A 30 -10.36 -2.21 8.88
N ARG A 31 -9.63 -1.12 8.61
CA ARG A 31 -8.50 -0.69 9.45
C ARG A 31 -8.97 -0.11 10.78
N GLN A 32 -10.10 0.57 10.82
CA GLN A 32 -10.67 1.04 12.08
C GLN A 32 -11.20 -0.13 12.91
N GLU A 33 -11.84 -1.13 12.30
CA GLU A 33 -12.22 -2.39 12.95
C GLU A 33 -10.99 -3.22 13.32
N ALA A 34 -9.95 -3.26 12.46
CA ALA A 34 -8.68 -3.91 12.78
C ALA A 34 -7.90 -3.14 13.85
N ALA A 35 -7.88 -1.80 13.84
CA ALA A 35 -7.28 -0.98 14.88
C ALA A 35 -8.05 -1.07 16.20
N GLU A 36 -9.38 -1.13 16.18
CA GLU A 36 -10.19 -1.42 17.36
C GLU A 36 -9.96 -2.86 17.86
N CYS A 37 -9.76 -3.83 16.96
CA CYS A 37 -9.34 -5.18 17.28
C CYS A 37 -7.88 -5.21 17.80
N GLN A 38 -6.97 -4.42 17.20
CA GLN A 38 -5.59 -4.27 17.64
C GLN A 38 -5.51 -3.65 19.05
N THR A 39 -6.30 -2.62 19.34
CA THR A 39 -6.35 -1.99 20.67
C THR A 39 -6.86 -2.97 21.74
N LEU A 40 -7.69 -3.95 21.35
CA LEU A 40 -8.12 -5.05 22.21
C LEU A 40 -7.05 -6.15 22.38
N LEU A 41 -6.07 -6.23 21.46
CA LEU A 41 -5.03 -7.25 21.41
C LEU A 41 -3.67 -6.76 21.93
N GLU A 42 -3.47 -5.45 22.12
CA GLU A 42 -2.30 -4.89 22.83
C GLU A 42 -2.31 -5.17 24.34
N THR A 43 -3.43 -5.65 24.85
CA THR A 43 -3.48 -6.27 26.18
C THR A 43 -2.96 -7.70 26.05
N PRO A 44 -2.03 -8.17 26.90
CA PRO A 44 -1.65 -9.58 26.92
C PRO A 44 -2.93 -10.41 26.93
N VAL A 45 -2.96 -11.51 26.16
CA VAL A 45 -4.16 -12.33 25.95
C VAL A 45 -4.51 -13.01 27.28
N GLU A 46 -4.91 -12.24 28.28
CA GLU A 46 -5.72 -12.68 29.38
C GLU A 46 -7.17 -12.72 28.88
N GLY A 47 -7.51 -13.77 28.17
CA GLY A 47 -8.89 -13.97 27.70
C GLY A 47 -9.03 -14.28 26.22
N ASN A 48 -10.23 -14.48 25.82
CA ASN A 48 -10.65 -15.02 24.55
C ASN A 48 -10.55 -13.99 23.42
N ALA A 49 -9.56 -14.09 22.53
CA ALA A 49 -9.54 -13.34 21.27
C ALA A 49 -10.32 -14.11 20.20
N ILE A 50 -11.36 -13.49 19.64
CA ILE A 50 -12.22 -14.09 18.61
C ILE A 50 -11.75 -13.59 17.24
N SER A 51 -11.73 -14.48 16.22
CA SER A 51 -11.42 -14.11 14.84
C SER A 51 -12.46 -13.10 14.31
N PRO A 52 -12.08 -12.23 13.33
CA PRO A 52 -12.98 -11.24 12.76
C PRO A 52 -14.28 -11.81 12.18
N ASP A 53 -14.24 -13.04 11.68
CA ASP A 53 -15.40 -13.77 11.15
C ASP A 53 -16.18 -14.52 12.22
N GLY A 54 -15.74 -14.50 13.48
CA GLY A 54 -16.39 -15.14 14.62
C GLY A 54 -16.27 -16.65 14.67
N ARG A 55 -15.54 -17.31 13.75
CA ARG A 55 -15.46 -18.79 13.67
C ARG A 55 -14.49 -19.39 14.66
N TYR A 56 -13.46 -18.65 15.03
CA TYR A 56 -12.35 -19.15 15.84
C TYR A 56 -12.12 -18.29 17.08
N GLN A 57 -11.54 -18.91 18.09
CA GLN A 57 -11.18 -18.27 19.35
C GLN A 57 -9.78 -18.72 19.77
N LEU A 58 -8.96 -17.77 20.21
CA LEU A 58 -7.70 -18.06 20.87
C LEU A 58 -7.91 -18.15 22.37
N ARG A 59 -7.35 -19.19 22.98
CA ARG A 59 -7.29 -19.38 24.43
C ARG A 59 -5.86 -19.55 24.84
N GLN A 60 -5.51 -18.91 25.94
CA GLN A 60 -4.24 -19.10 26.62
C GLN A 60 -4.51 -19.84 27.92
N THR A 61 -3.79 -20.91 28.16
CA THR A 61 -3.94 -21.70 29.37
C THR A 61 -2.61 -21.75 30.08
N ASP A 62 -2.60 -21.35 31.36
CA ASP A 62 -1.44 -21.53 32.21
C ASP A 62 -1.20 -23.04 32.43
N ALA A 63 0.01 -23.49 32.14
CA ALA A 63 0.43 -24.81 32.56
C ALA A 63 0.68 -24.74 34.10
N GLY A 64 -0.40 -24.89 34.89
CA GLY A 64 -0.47 -24.65 36.29
C GLY A 64 0.79 -25.02 37.10
N GLY A 65 1.54 -24.00 37.46
CA GLY A 65 2.64 -24.12 38.41
C GLY A 65 2.12 -23.99 39.84
N ASP A 66 2.36 -24.95 40.66
CA ASP A 66 2.08 -24.93 42.09
C ASP A 66 2.84 -23.82 42.81
N GLY A 67 2.41 -22.57 42.65
CA GLY A 67 2.67 -21.47 43.61
C GLY A 67 4.10 -20.96 43.80
N GLU A 68 5.09 -21.43 43.06
CA GLU A 68 6.46 -20.89 43.10
C GLU A 68 6.71 -19.97 41.90
N ALA A 69 7.39 -18.85 42.15
CA ALA A 69 7.61 -17.72 41.21
C ALA A 69 8.48 -18.03 39.99
N VAL A 70 8.20 -19.11 39.27
CA VAL A 70 8.74 -19.38 37.95
C VAL A 70 7.60 -19.11 36.95
N PRO A 71 7.79 -18.22 35.97
CA PRO A 71 6.78 -18.05 34.91
C PRO A 71 6.46 -19.42 34.28
N SER A 72 5.21 -19.86 34.39
CA SER A 72 4.76 -21.11 33.77
C SER A 72 4.76 -20.93 32.28
N MET A 73 5.16 -21.97 31.56
CA MET A 73 5.03 -22.01 30.09
C MET A 73 3.55 -22.02 29.75
N GLU A 74 3.11 -21.08 28.96
CA GLU A 74 1.73 -20.96 28.54
C GLU A 74 1.47 -21.79 27.29
N THR A 75 0.27 -22.34 27.19
CA THR A 75 -0.20 -23.03 25.98
C THR A 75 -1.22 -22.15 25.29
N VAL A 76 -0.98 -21.84 24.02
CA VAL A 76 -1.93 -21.13 23.17
C VAL A 76 -2.70 -22.13 22.34
N GLN A 77 -4.02 -22.04 22.35
CA GLN A 77 -4.92 -22.90 21.60
C GLN A 77 -5.79 -22.08 20.67
N LEU A 78 -5.88 -22.51 19.41
CA LEU A 78 -6.91 -22.08 18.47
C LEU A 78 -8.08 -23.06 18.58
N VAL A 79 -9.24 -22.56 18.94
CA VAL A 79 -10.44 -23.40 19.12
C VAL A 79 -11.58 -22.94 18.20
N SER A 80 -12.45 -23.88 17.84
CA SER A 80 -13.71 -23.54 17.19
C SER A 80 -14.61 -22.75 18.17
N ALA A 81 -15.07 -21.59 17.75
CA ALA A 81 -15.93 -20.74 18.58
C ALA A 81 -17.28 -21.40 18.88
N ASP A 82 -17.78 -22.22 17.95
CA ASP A 82 -19.08 -22.90 18.06
C ASP A 82 -19.02 -24.15 18.93
N THR A 83 -17.96 -24.96 18.80
CA THR A 83 -17.89 -26.28 19.46
C THR A 83 -16.93 -26.30 20.66
N GLY A 84 -15.99 -25.36 20.73
CA GLY A 84 -14.91 -25.35 21.71
C GLY A 84 -13.83 -26.41 21.45
N GLU A 85 -13.87 -27.09 20.30
CA GLU A 85 -12.87 -28.07 19.89
C GLU A 85 -11.52 -27.38 19.65
N VAL A 86 -10.43 -27.97 20.16
CA VAL A 86 -9.07 -27.50 19.91
C VAL A 86 -8.66 -27.93 18.50
N LEU A 87 -8.38 -26.94 17.64
CA LEU A 87 -8.02 -27.14 16.24
C LEU A 87 -6.52 -27.09 16.02
N TRP A 88 -5.84 -26.29 16.83
CA TRP A 88 -4.39 -26.16 16.85
C TRP A 88 -3.92 -25.74 18.24
N GLU A 89 -2.72 -26.16 18.64
CA GLU A 89 -2.10 -25.74 19.89
C GLU A 89 -0.58 -25.66 19.78
N GLU A 90 0.02 -24.73 20.52
CA GLU A 90 1.46 -24.59 20.69
C GLU A 90 1.77 -24.21 22.14
N SER A 91 2.84 -24.81 22.68
CA SER A 91 3.26 -24.58 24.06
C SER A 91 4.71 -24.13 24.10
N GLY A 92 5.05 -23.24 25.01
CA GLY A 92 6.44 -22.99 25.30
C GLY A 92 6.90 -21.57 25.56
N ASP A 93 6.04 -20.56 25.51
CA ASP A 93 6.44 -19.17 25.68
C ASP A 93 5.74 -18.47 26.83
N TYR A 94 6.33 -17.36 27.31
CA TYR A 94 5.88 -16.69 28.52
C TYR A 94 4.75 -15.68 28.29
N GLU A 95 4.68 -15.11 27.12
CA GLU A 95 3.63 -14.16 26.72
C GLU A 95 3.37 -14.33 25.23
N THR A 96 2.12 -14.37 24.84
CA THR A 96 1.72 -14.42 23.43
C THR A 96 0.72 -13.30 23.15
N ALA A 97 1.04 -12.48 22.15
CA ALA A 97 0.11 -11.52 21.56
C ALA A 97 -0.38 -12.04 20.20
N ALA A 98 -1.66 -11.93 19.95
CA ALA A 98 -2.27 -12.41 18.73
C ALA A 98 -2.78 -11.27 17.85
N LEU A 99 -2.57 -11.39 16.55
CA LEU A 99 -2.99 -10.44 15.55
C LEU A 99 -3.68 -11.18 14.40
N TRP A 100 -4.98 -10.97 14.23
CA TRP A 100 -5.76 -11.58 13.16
C TRP A 100 -5.62 -10.83 11.85
N SER A 101 -5.54 -11.57 10.72
CA SER A 101 -5.73 -10.95 9.41
C SER A 101 -7.16 -10.43 9.24
N PRO A 102 -7.41 -9.43 8.38
CA PRO A 102 -8.71 -8.81 8.23
C PRO A 102 -9.86 -9.78 7.94
N GLU A 103 -9.57 -10.86 7.22
CA GLU A 103 -10.55 -11.88 6.85
C GLU A 103 -10.55 -13.10 7.81
N GLY A 104 -9.66 -13.12 8.81
CA GLY A 104 -9.51 -14.24 9.73
C GLY A 104 -8.85 -15.49 9.13
N THR A 105 -8.28 -15.39 7.92
CA THR A 105 -7.57 -16.50 7.25
C THR A 105 -6.29 -16.88 7.97
N TYR A 106 -5.64 -15.89 8.58
CA TYR A 106 -4.40 -16.07 9.35
C TYR A 106 -4.51 -15.45 10.73
N VAL A 107 -3.75 -16.01 11.66
CA VAL A 107 -3.44 -15.34 12.92
C VAL A 107 -1.93 -15.36 13.15
N ALA A 108 -1.34 -14.19 13.40
CA ALA A 108 0.05 -14.05 13.79
C ALA A 108 0.16 -14.04 15.31
N LEU A 109 0.97 -14.93 15.84
CA LEU A 109 1.24 -15.08 17.26
C LEU A 109 2.64 -14.56 17.55
N SER A 110 2.75 -13.40 18.16
CA SER A 110 4.02 -12.85 18.65
C SER A 110 4.32 -13.48 20.00
N GLN A 111 5.33 -14.33 20.04
CA GLN A 111 5.71 -15.10 21.20
C GLN A 111 6.95 -14.51 21.86
N ARG A 112 6.88 -14.25 23.16
CA ARG A 112 7.91 -13.59 23.94
C ARG A 112 8.64 -14.58 24.83
N GLN A 113 9.95 -14.70 24.62
CA GLN A 113 10.86 -15.42 25.49
C GLN A 113 11.73 -14.43 26.29
N ARG A 114 12.50 -14.90 27.28
CA ARG A 114 13.32 -14.04 28.16
C ARG A 114 14.30 -13.16 27.41
N ALA A 115 14.88 -13.64 26.30
CA ALA A 115 15.95 -12.97 25.57
C ALA A 115 15.62 -12.69 24.10
N CYS A 116 14.59 -13.32 23.55
CA CYS A 116 14.22 -13.19 22.14
C CYS A 116 12.70 -13.25 21.99
N GLY A 117 12.22 -12.89 20.82
CA GLY A 117 10.82 -13.05 20.42
C GLY A 117 10.75 -13.74 19.07
N SER A 118 9.65 -14.40 18.80
CA SER A 118 9.34 -15.03 17.51
C SER A 118 7.92 -14.71 17.08
N VAL A 119 7.65 -14.87 15.80
CA VAL A 119 6.29 -14.77 15.26
C VAL A 119 5.96 -16.08 14.57
N THR A 120 4.89 -16.73 15.02
CA THR A 120 4.30 -17.90 14.39
C THR A 120 3.01 -17.48 13.70
N VAL A 121 2.85 -17.79 12.41
CA VAL A 121 1.60 -17.58 11.68
C VAL A 121 0.87 -18.90 11.56
N VAL A 122 -0.39 -18.92 11.96
CA VAL A 122 -1.30 -20.06 11.83
C VAL A 122 -2.33 -19.74 10.76
N GLU A 123 -2.45 -20.63 9.77
CA GLU A 123 -3.51 -20.58 8.77
C GLU A 123 -4.76 -21.28 9.31
N THR A 124 -5.90 -20.59 9.29
CA THR A 124 -7.13 -21.08 9.95
C THR A 124 -7.92 -22.09 9.13
N GLU A 125 -7.64 -22.25 7.84
CA GLU A 125 -8.30 -23.27 7.01
C GLU A 125 -7.65 -24.65 7.14
N THR A 126 -6.32 -24.69 7.26
CA THR A 126 -5.54 -25.92 7.30
C THR A 126 -5.00 -26.24 8.68
N PHE A 127 -5.04 -25.27 9.60
CA PHE A 127 -4.41 -25.32 10.93
C PHE A 127 -2.91 -25.61 10.88
N THR A 128 -2.27 -25.21 9.78
CA THR A 128 -0.82 -25.29 9.65
C THR A 128 -0.19 -24.04 10.22
N SER A 129 0.92 -24.21 10.92
CA SER A 129 1.67 -23.10 11.50
C SER A 129 3.09 -23.02 10.97
N ARG A 130 3.61 -21.80 10.89
CA ARG A 130 4.98 -21.51 10.54
C ARG A 130 5.54 -20.37 11.33
N GLN A 131 6.78 -20.53 11.71
CA GLN A 131 7.56 -19.44 12.24
C GLN A 131 7.99 -18.50 11.10
N VAL A 132 7.77 -17.20 11.27
CA VAL A 132 8.26 -16.18 10.33
C VAL A 132 9.79 -16.19 10.35
N PRO A 133 10.45 -16.36 9.19
CA PRO A 133 11.90 -16.41 9.13
C PRO A 133 12.51 -15.05 9.47
N LEU A 134 13.57 -15.04 10.29
CA LEU A 134 14.36 -13.85 10.50
C LEU A 134 15.11 -13.47 9.22
N PRO A 135 15.11 -12.18 8.85
CA PRO A 135 15.96 -11.68 7.77
C PRO A 135 17.42 -12.03 8.00
N GLU A 136 18.17 -12.32 6.93
CA GLU A 136 19.56 -12.76 7.04
C GLU A 136 20.44 -11.75 7.78
N ALA A 137 20.20 -10.45 7.58
CA ALA A 137 20.90 -9.38 8.29
C ALA A 137 20.68 -9.40 9.81
N VAL A 138 19.59 -10.01 10.29
CA VAL A 138 19.22 -10.11 11.71
C VAL A 138 19.51 -11.49 12.29
N ARG A 139 19.70 -12.52 11.44
CA ARG A 139 20.03 -13.90 11.90
C ARG A 139 21.30 -14.00 12.72
N SER A 140 22.21 -13.02 12.58
CA SER A 140 23.41 -12.93 13.38
C SER A 140 23.21 -12.23 14.73
N ALA A 141 22.04 -11.66 15.00
CA ALA A 141 21.74 -11.02 16.27
C ALA A 141 21.39 -12.09 17.31
N GLU A 142 22.25 -12.27 18.30
CA GLU A 142 22.09 -13.27 19.37
C GLU A 142 20.83 -13.04 20.21
N TYR A 143 20.25 -11.84 20.13
CA TYR A 143 19.09 -11.40 20.89
C TYR A 143 18.06 -10.67 20.00
N ALA A 144 17.73 -11.29 18.87
CA ALA A 144 16.73 -10.73 17.97
C ALA A 144 15.33 -10.84 18.57
N TRP A 145 14.63 -9.73 18.58
CA TRP A 145 13.23 -9.64 18.96
C TRP A 145 12.39 -9.36 17.74
N ILE A 146 11.48 -10.25 17.41
CA ILE A 146 10.54 -10.11 16.31
C ILE A 146 9.11 -10.05 16.86
N SER A 147 8.30 -9.12 16.36
CA SER A 147 6.89 -8.99 16.68
C SER A 147 6.07 -8.65 15.45
N ALA A 148 4.84 -9.13 15.39
CA ALA A 148 3.85 -8.70 14.41
C ALA A 148 3.34 -7.32 14.81
N GLU A 149 3.23 -6.39 13.85
CA GLU A 149 2.71 -5.04 14.09
C GLU A 149 1.32 -4.85 13.50
N GLU A 150 1.13 -5.28 12.23
CA GLU A 150 -0.17 -5.16 11.57
C GLU A 150 -0.26 -6.11 10.37
N TRP A 151 -1.48 -6.42 9.96
CA TRP A 151 -1.76 -6.99 8.65
C TRP A 151 -2.04 -5.85 7.68
N VAL A 152 -1.15 -5.67 6.70
CA VAL A 152 -1.29 -4.64 5.67
C VAL A 152 -2.46 -4.98 4.74
N ASP A 153 -2.65 -6.27 4.49
CA ASP A 153 -3.76 -6.85 3.73
C ASP A 153 -4.03 -8.29 4.22
N SER A 154 -4.80 -9.08 3.47
CA SER A 154 -5.18 -10.44 3.86
C SER A 154 -4.03 -11.44 3.97
N ASP A 155 -2.90 -11.19 3.31
CA ASP A 155 -1.76 -12.11 3.21
C ASP A 155 -0.39 -11.44 3.41
N THR A 156 -0.34 -10.14 3.72
CA THR A 156 0.87 -9.39 3.99
C THR A 156 0.93 -8.93 5.44
N LEU A 157 1.90 -9.47 6.18
CA LEU A 157 2.14 -9.14 7.59
C LEU A 157 3.34 -8.20 7.72
N ARG A 158 3.13 -7.06 8.36
CA ARG A 158 4.22 -6.16 8.79
C ARG A 158 4.77 -6.66 10.12
N ILE A 159 6.08 -6.79 10.16
CA ILE A 159 6.81 -7.23 11.34
C ILE A 159 7.90 -6.22 11.70
N ARG A 160 8.14 -6.08 12.99
CA ARG A 160 9.29 -5.36 13.51
C ARG A 160 10.31 -6.36 14.05
N CYS A 161 11.57 -6.16 13.67
CA CYS A 161 12.69 -6.89 14.22
C CYS A 161 13.70 -5.92 14.84
N ARG A 162 14.11 -6.17 16.08
CA ARG A 162 15.09 -5.34 16.79
C ARG A 162 16.09 -6.21 17.54
N ASP A 163 17.29 -5.69 17.72
CA ASP A 163 18.23 -6.21 18.69
C ASP A 163 17.85 -5.67 20.08
N THR A 164 17.63 -6.53 21.06
CA THR A 164 17.22 -6.12 22.42
C THR A 164 18.30 -5.37 23.18
N ARG A 165 19.53 -5.32 22.66
CA ARG A 165 20.65 -4.57 23.22
C ARG A 165 20.65 -3.09 22.83
N GLU A 166 19.88 -2.72 21.80
CA GLU A 166 19.78 -1.35 21.29
C GLU A 166 18.42 -0.77 21.67
N GLU A 167 18.43 0.29 22.50
CA GLU A 167 17.19 1.01 22.83
C GLU A 167 16.72 1.83 21.61
N GLY A 168 15.49 1.59 21.17
CA GLY A 168 14.71 2.53 20.35
C GLY A 168 14.80 2.38 18.85
N SER A 169 15.72 1.63 18.26
CA SER A 169 15.77 1.43 16.81
C SER A 169 15.49 -0.02 16.42
N GLY A 170 14.42 -0.25 15.69
CA GLY A 170 14.12 -1.54 15.10
C GLY A 170 14.12 -1.43 13.58
N THR A 171 14.51 -2.48 12.89
CA THR A 171 14.30 -2.59 11.45
C THR A 171 12.92 -3.17 11.22
N VAL A 172 12.12 -2.50 10.40
CA VAL A 172 10.78 -2.95 10.03
C VAL A 172 10.85 -3.71 8.71
N TYR A 173 10.12 -4.80 8.63
CA TYR A 173 10.04 -5.66 7.45
C TYR A 173 8.58 -6.04 7.20
N ARG A 174 8.26 -6.39 5.94
CA ARG A 174 7.03 -7.05 5.57
C ARG A 174 7.28 -8.51 5.27
N CYS A 175 6.39 -9.36 5.74
CA CYS A 175 6.39 -10.79 5.45
C CYS A 175 5.21 -11.07 4.52
N LEU A 176 5.51 -11.43 3.27
CA LEU A 176 4.50 -11.94 2.34
C LEU A 176 4.30 -13.43 2.62
N LEU A 177 3.07 -13.79 2.92
CA LEU A 177 2.68 -15.16 3.16
C LEU A 177 2.17 -15.76 1.84
N ALA A 178 2.71 -16.92 1.46
CA ALA A 178 2.27 -17.62 0.27
C ALA A 178 2.08 -19.11 0.59
N MET A 179 0.98 -19.67 0.10
CA MET A 179 0.75 -21.11 0.13
C MET A 179 1.44 -21.76 -1.04
N GLU A 180 2.33 -22.70 -0.78
CA GLU A 180 2.90 -23.56 -1.81
C GLU A 180 1.95 -24.70 -2.16
N GLU A 181 2.09 -25.27 -3.38
CA GLU A 181 1.30 -26.45 -3.82
C GLU A 181 1.44 -27.64 -2.86
N SER A 182 2.54 -27.69 -2.10
CA SER A 182 2.79 -28.68 -1.06
C SER A 182 1.92 -28.52 0.19
N GLY A 183 1.10 -27.46 0.27
CA GLY A 183 0.33 -27.08 1.46
C GLY A 183 1.19 -26.45 2.55
N THR A 184 2.44 -26.11 2.25
CA THR A 184 3.33 -25.41 3.17
C THR A 184 3.24 -23.90 2.98
N LEU A 185 3.04 -23.17 4.08
CA LEU A 185 3.12 -21.71 4.07
C LEU A 185 4.58 -21.28 3.89
N SER A 186 4.92 -20.52 2.86
CA SER A 186 6.23 -19.90 2.71
C SER A 186 6.12 -18.39 2.94
N GLY A 187 7.10 -17.81 3.63
CA GLY A 187 7.17 -16.38 3.87
C GLY A 187 8.36 -15.78 3.12
N THR A 188 8.08 -14.74 2.34
CA THR A 188 9.11 -13.86 1.78
C THR A 188 9.15 -12.59 2.62
N VAL A 189 10.29 -12.34 3.28
CA VAL A 189 10.48 -11.14 4.09
C VAL A 189 10.96 -10.01 3.21
N LEU A 190 10.25 -8.88 3.21
CA LEU A 190 10.60 -7.67 2.49
C LEU A 190 11.04 -6.59 3.47
N LYS A 191 12.10 -5.87 3.11
CA LYS A 191 12.57 -4.73 3.89
C LYS A 191 11.71 -3.51 3.59
N GLU A 192 11.29 -2.84 4.65
CA GLU A 192 10.61 -1.55 4.57
C GLU A 192 11.52 -0.42 5.04
N THR A 193 11.50 0.70 4.34
CA THR A 193 12.16 1.93 4.76
C THR A 193 11.15 3.06 4.66
N VAL A 194 10.95 3.78 5.76
CA VAL A 194 10.01 4.91 5.83
C VAL A 194 10.79 6.21 5.86
N GLU A 195 10.40 7.14 5.00
CA GLU A 195 10.96 8.49 4.92
C GLU A 195 9.82 9.51 5.01
N VAL A 196 9.92 10.46 5.95
CA VAL A 196 8.99 11.59 6.00
C VAL A 196 9.36 12.58 4.92
N LEU A 197 8.46 12.81 3.99
CA LEU A 197 8.66 13.75 2.89
C LEU A 197 8.61 15.20 3.39
N PRO A 198 9.46 16.08 2.85
CA PRO A 198 9.42 17.49 3.19
C PRO A 198 8.15 18.15 2.63
N GLY A 199 7.51 18.98 3.43
CA GLY A 199 6.32 19.73 3.05
C GLY A 199 5.43 19.97 4.26
N ASN A 200 4.59 21.00 4.18
CA ASN A 200 3.59 21.31 5.19
C ASN A 200 2.25 21.45 4.47
N TYR A 201 1.71 20.32 4.04
CA TYR A 201 0.46 20.26 3.30
C TYR A 201 -0.71 20.09 4.27
N ASP A 202 -1.73 20.92 4.14
CA ASP A 202 -3.00 20.86 4.88
C ASP A 202 -4.10 20.38 3.92
N PHE A 203 -4.09 19.06 3.65
CA PHE A 203 -4.96 18.43 2.65
C PHE A 203 -6.43 18.35 3.08
N ASP A 204 -6.72 18.32 4.38
CA ASP A 204 -8.08 18.29 4.92
C ASP A 204 -8.57 19.68 5.36
N HIS A 205 -7.73 20.71 5.16
CA HIS A 205 -8.00 22.12 5.41
C HIS A 205 -8.43 22.42 6.86
N ASN A 206 -7.94 21.66 7.83
CA ASN A 206 -8.22 21.86 9.25
C ASN A 206 -7.24 22.82 9.93
N GLY A 207 -6.23 23.31 9.22
CA GLY A 207 -5.18 24.22 9.71
C GLY A 207 -4.00 23.52 10.37
N VAL A 208 -3.95 22.18 10.35
CA VAL A 208 -2.85 21.37 10.89
C VAL A 208 -2.29 20.54 9.73
N PRO A 209 -1.03 20.75 9.33
CA PRO A 209 -0.44 20.00 8.23
C PRO A 209 -0.41 18.49 8.50
N GLU A 210 -0.63 17.71 7.45
CA GLU A 210 -0.51 16.26 7.47
C GLU A 210 0.96 15.82 7.43
N THR A 211 1.21 14.67 8.00
CA THR A 211 2.47 13.95 7.81
C THR A 211 2.38 13.13 6.53
N THR A 212 3.32 13.37 5.61
CA THR A 212 3.42 12.60 4.37
C THR A 212 4.63 11.68 4.45
N GLU A 213 4.40 10.38 4.34
CA GLU A 213 5.43 9.36 4.45
C GLU A 213 5.55 8.58 3.14
N LEU A 214 6.78 8.43 2.69
CA LEU A 214 7.17 7.54 1.60
C LEU A 214 7.69 6.23 2.19
N VAL A 215 7.02 5.14 1.85
CA VAL A 215 7.45 3.80 2.24
C VAL A 215 8.03 3.09 1.03
N THR A 216 9.30 2.71 1.11
CA THR A 216 9.96 1.88 0.10
C THR A 216 9.99 0.44 0.59
N VAL A 217 9.42 -0.47 -0.18
CA VAL A 217 9.39 -1.91 0.11
C VAL A 217 10.23 -2.66 -0.91
N GLY A 218 11.16 -3.48 -0.45
CA GLY A 218 12.07 -4.19 -1.34
C GLY A 218 12.74 -5.39 -0.70
N GLU A 219 13.71 -5.96 -1.40
CA GLU A 219 14.49 -7.09 -0.95
C GLU A 219 15.27 -6.78 0.35
N PRO A 220 15.36 -7.72 1.30
CA PRO A 220 16.10 -7.53 2.55
C PRO A 220 17.58 -7.18 2.33
N SER A 221 18.16 -7.65 1.23
CA SER A 221 19.54 -7.34 0.82
C SER A 221 19.73 -5.92 0.28
N GLY A 222 18.64 -5.15 0.07
CA GLY A 222 18.67 -3.81 -0.49
C GLY A 222 18.92 -3.78 -2.01
N GLY A 223 18.77 -4.91 -2.72
CA GLY A 223 19.10 -5.02 -4.15
C GLY A 223 18.00 -4.60 -5.10
N SER A 224 16.75 -4.73 -4.73
CA SER A 224 15.60 -4.43 -5.60
C SER A 224 14.46 -3.82 -4.80
N VAL A 225 13.83 -2.81 -5.36
CA VAL A 225 12.58 -2.26 -4.84
C VAL A 225 11.43 -3.03 -5.47
N ALA A 226 10.50 -3.53 -4.65
CA ALA A 226 9.30 -4.20 -5.11
C ALA A 226 8.21 -3.17 -5.46
N TRP A 227 7.94 -2.24 -4.55
CA TRP A 227 7.02 -1.12 -4.76
C TRP A 227 7.30 0.04 -3.79
N TYR A 228 6.61 1.15 -4.04
CA TYR A 228 6.57 2.32 -3.17
C TYR A 228 5.16 2.56 -2.69
N GLU A 229 5.00 3.09 -1.47
CA GLU A 229 3.73 3.52 -0.92
C GLU A 229 3.82 4.96 -0.43
N LEU A 230 2.74 5.70 -0.62
CA LEU A 230 2.56 7.03 -0.07
C LEU A 230 1.48 6.98 0.99
N HIS A 231 1.84 7.33 2.22
CA HIS A 231 0.91 7.46 3.32
C HIS A 231 0.74 8.94 3.66
N ILE A 232 -0.49 9.41 3.78
CA ILE A 232 -0.81 10.76 4.27
C ILE A 232 -1.61 10.59 5.55
N ALA A 233 -0.98 10.93 6.68
CA ALA A 233 -1.59 10.81 8.00
C ALA A 233 -2.06 12.18 8.50
N SER A 234 -3.29 12.25 9.03
CA SER A 234 -3.86 13.47 9.59
C SER A 234 -3.00 14.01 10.74
N GLY A 235 -2.69 15.30 10.70
CA GLY A 235 -1.96 15.98 11.75
C GLY A 235 -2.68 16.04 13.11
N THR A 236 -3.95 15.65 13.16
CA THR A 236 -4.75 15.59 14.40
C THR A 236 -4.82 14.20 15.03
N GLY A 237 -4.21 13.19 14.40
CA GLY A 237 -4.08 11.84 14.96
C GLY A 237 -3.18 11.79 16.19
N THR A 238 -3.31 10.75 17.00
CA THR A 238 -2.31 10.46 18.04
C THR A 238 -1.14 9.69 17.41
N ALA A 239 0.05 9.79 18.00
CA ALA A 239 1.23 9.08 17.50
C ALA A 239 1.03 7.54 17.48
N ASP A 240 0.17 7.03 18.37
CA ASP A 240 -0.11 5.60 18.51
C ASP A 240 -1.22 5.09 17.55
N ALA A 241 -2.02 6.02 16.98
CA ALA A 241 -3.08 5.69 16.03
C ALA A 241 -3.23 6.85 15.01
N PRO A 242 -2.30 6.97 14.05
CA PRO A 242 -2.41 7.99 13.01
C PRO A 242 -3.63 7.69 12.13
N LYS A 243 -4.49 8.70 11.97
CA LYS A 243 -5.60 8.59 11.03
C LYS A 243 -5.06 8.81 9.61
N LEU A 244 -5.08 7.78 8.79
CA LEU A 244 -4.69 7.92 7.39
C LEU A 244 -5.79 8.62 6.58
N LEU A 245 -5.40 9.64 5.82
CA LEU A 245 -6.24 10.27 4.80
C LEU A 245 -6.05 9.58 3.45
N PHE A 246 -4.84 9.08 3.18
CA PHE A 246 -4.50 8.41 1.94
C PHE A 246 -3.44 7.33 2.16
N ASP A 247 -3.55 6.26 1.38
CA ASP A 247 -2.62 5.15 1.28
C ASP A 247 -2.64 4.63 -0.16
N GLY A 248 -1.55 4.81 -0.89
CA GLY A 248 -1.48 4.46 -2.31
C GLY A 248 -0.15 3.83 -2.68
N THR A 249 -0.19 2.81 -3.54
CA THR A 249 0.96 2.01 -3.95
C THR A 249 1.27 2.23 -5.43
N LEU A 250 2.55 2.42 -5.76
CA LEU A 250 3.07 2.46 -7.12
C LEU A 250 4.26 1.52 -7.26
N ALA A 251 4.45 0.97 -8.46
CA ALA A 251 5.61 0.13 -8.80
C ALA A 251 6.35 0.68 -10.02
N LEU A 252 7.64 0.35 -10.14
CA LEU A 252 8.44 0.71 -11.32
C LEU A 252 8.08 -0.11 -12.56
N GLN A 253 7.26 -1.16 -12.38
CA GLN A 253 6.86 -2.04 -13.46
C GLN A 253 5.55 -1.55 -14.09
N HIS A 254 5.53 -1.53 -15.41
CA HIS A 254 4.30 -1.33 -16.17
C HIS A 254 3.31 -2.52 -15.94
N PRO A 255 2.01 -2.31 -15.72
CA PRO A 255 1.22 -1.07 -15.88
C PRO A 255 0.95 -0.28 -14.59
N VAL A 256 1.71 -0.46 -13.55
CA VAL A 256 1.47 0.15 -12.22
C VAL A 256 2.19 1.51 -12.07
N TRP A 257 2.46 2.18 -13.18
CA TRP A 257 3.00 3.53 -13.18
C TRP A 257 1.94 4.55 -12.76
N GLY A 258 2.38 5.58 -12.07
CA GLY A 258 1.51 6.66 -11.67
C GLY A 258 2.26 7.76 -10.95
N SER A 259 1.53 8.79 -10.59
CA SER A 259 2.08 9.92 -9.85
C SER A 259 1.06 10.46 -8.84
N PHE A 260 1.55 10.76 -7.66
CA PHE A 260 0.82 11.42 -6.59
C PHE A 260 1.47 12.78 -6.32
N LEU A 261 0.67 13.84 -6.32
CA LEU A 261 1.17 15.19 -6.21
C LEU A 261 0.35 16.01 -5.19
N ALA A 262 1.04 16.88 -4.48
CA ALA A 262 0.40 17.97 -3.77
C ALA A 262 0.19 19.12 -4.75
N VAL A 263 -1.02 19.69 -4.76
CA VAL A 263 -1.41 20.78 -5.67
C VAL A 263 -2.05 21.90 -4.87
N THR A 264 -1.52 23.12 -4.98
CA THR A 264 -2.14 24.28 -4.34
C THR A 264 -3.09 24.98 -5.32
N VAL A 265 -4.39 24.99 -5.00
CA VAL A 265 -5.45 25.69 -5.74
C VAL A 265 -6.07 26.72 -4.82
N GLU A 266 -6.07 27.99 -5.25
CA GLU A 266 -6.64 29.12 -4.47
C GLU A 266 -6.10 29.20 -3.02
N GLY A 267 -4.83 28.82 -2.83
CA GLY A 267 -4.18 28.83 -1.52
C GLY A 267 -4.54 27.66 -0.60
N LYS A 268 -5.18 26.63 -1.13
CA LYS A 268 -5.52 25.38 -0.44
C LYS A 268 -4.76 24.22 -1.04
N ASP A 269 -4.26 23.34 -0.20
CA ASP A 269 -3.57 22.12 -0.63
C ASP A 269 -4.59 21.05 -0.97
N ASN A 270 -4.40 20.42 -2.12
CA ASN A 270 -5.22 19.34 -2.64
C ASN A 270 -4.34 18.23 -3.15
N PHE A 271 -4.91 17.07 -3.39
CA PHE A 271 -4.19 15.89 -3.80
C PHE A 271 -4.55 15.49 -5.23
N LEU A 272 -3.54 15.32 -6.07
CA LEU A 272 -3.70 14.91 -7.47
C LEU A 272 -3.15 13.50 -7.64
N MET A 273 -3.97 12.64 -8.20
CA MET A 273 -3.59 11.33 -8.72
C MET A 273 -3.54 11.40 -10.25
N PHE A 274 -2.41 11.02 -10.83
CA PHE A 274 -2.24 10.95 -12.27
C PHE A 274 -1.72 9.56 -12.65
N ALA A 275 -2.41 8.87 -13.55
CA ALA A 275 -2.08 7.52 -13.95
C ALA A 275 -2.17 7.34 -15.47
N PRO A 276 -1.05 7.04 -16.14
CA PRO A 276 -1.06 6.55 -17.50
C PRO A 276 -1.26 5.03 -17.48
N VAL A 277 -2.18 4.54 -18.28
CA VAL A 277 -2.35 3.11 -18.56
C VAL A 277 -2.07 2.86 -20.02
N MET A 278 -1.04 2.06 -20.31
CA MET A 278 -0.72 1.66 -21.68
C MET A 278 -0.79 0.15 -21.80
N TYR A 279 -1.52 -0.34 -22.78
CA TYR A 279 -1.69 -1.77 -22.97
C TYR A 279 -1.88 -2.11 -24.45
N GLN A 280 -1.02 -2.97 -25.00
CA GLN A 280 -1.12 -3.51 -26.37
C GLN A 280 -1.38 -2.47 -27.48
N GLY A 281 -0.71 -1.32 -27.39
CA GLY A 281 -0.85 -0.24 -28.36
C GLY A 281 -2.02 0.71 -28.10
N PHE A 282 -2.64 0.63 -26.93
CA PHE A 282 -3.66 1.55 -26.46
C PHE A 282 -3.13 2.34 -25.27
N ALA A 283 -3.38 3.64 -25.22
CA ALA A 283 -3.04 4.53 -24.14
C ALA A 283 -4.29 5.16 -23.54
N ASP A 284 -4.37 5.21 -22.21
CA ASP A 284 -5.43 5.85 -21.43
C ASP A 284 -4.77 6.66 -20.31
N TYR A 285 -4.84 7.99 -20.42
CA TYR A 285 -4.32 8.91 -19.42
C TYR A 285 -5.46 9.48 -18.62
N ARG A 286 -5.35 9.46 -17.28
CA ARG A 286 -6.37 10.00 -16.38
C ARG A 286 -5.75 10.76 -15.24
N TYR A 287 -6.46 11.75 -14.75
CA TYR A 287 -6.18 12.35 -13.45
C TYR A 287 -7.45 12.58 -12.64
N GLU A 288 -7.28 12.59 -11.33
CA GLU A 288 -8.27 13.01 -10.36
C GLU A 288 -7.64 13.99 -9.37
N LEU A 289 -8.25 15.15 -9.20
CA LEU A 289 -7.89 16.14 -8.20
C LEU A 289 -8.90 16.07 -7.09
N VAL A 290 -8.45 15.80 -5.87
CA VAL A 290 -9.32 15.62 -4.71
C VAL A 290 -8.91 16.54 -3.55
N SER A 291 -9.86 16.83 -2.67
CA SER A 291 -9.66 17.43 -1.36
C SER A 291 -10.10 16.43 -0.31
N PHE A 292 -9.29 16.20 0.71
CA PHE A 292 -9.70 15.34 1.81
C PHE A 292 -10.54 16.09 2.82
N ARG A 293 -11.38 15.35 3.53
CA ARG A 293 -12.11 15.83 4.70
C ARG A 293 -11.48 15.26 5.97
N ALA A 294 -11.72 15.93 7.08
CA ALA A 294 -11.24 15.48 8.39
C ALA A 294 -11.71 14.06 8.79
N ASP A 295 -12.77 13.53 8.18
CA ASP A 295 -13.23 12.15 8.37
C ASP A 295 -12.50 11.13 7.49
N GLY A 296 -11.57 11.58 6.62
CA GLY A 296 -10.82 10.74 5.69
C GLY A 296 -11.53 10.47 4.37
N SER A 297 -12.75 10.99 4.17
CA SER A 297 -13.40 10.96 2.86
C SER A 297 -12.80 12.00 1.91
N ALA A 298 -12.91 11.79 0.60
CA ALA A 298 -12.40 12.70 -0.41
C ALA A 298 -13.53 13.29 -1.26
N ASP A 299 -13.44 14.60 -1.54
CA ASP A 299 -14.27 15.29 -2.51
C ASP A 299 -13.54 15.40 -3.84
N LEU A 300 -14.15 14.92 -4.92
CA LEU A 300 -13.62 15.10 -6.26
C LEU A 300 -13.81 16.55 -6.70
N LEU A 301 -12.73 17.29 -6.92
CA LEU A 301 -12.73 18.67 -7.35
C LEU A 301 -12.71 18.81 -8.88
N ASP A 302 -11.88 17.98 -9.53
CA ASP A 302 -11.75 17.93 -10.98
C ASP A 302 -11.24 16.56 -11.42
N SER A 303 -11.54 16.18 -12.66
CA SER A 303 -11.03 15.00 -13.28
C SER A 303 -10.90 15.17 -14.80
N GLY A 304 -10.07 14.37 -15.40
CA GLY A 304 -9.92 14.35 -16.85
C GLY A 304 -9.34 13.05 -17.33
N GLY A 305 -9.56 12.76 -18.59
CA GLY A 305 -8.99 11.59 -19.25
C GLY A 305 -8.96 11.74 -20.76
N VAL A 306 -7.99 11.07 -21.39
CA VAL A 306 -7.89 10.92 -22.83
C VAL A 306 -7.40 9.52 -23.16
N SER A 307 -8.04 8.91 -24.13
CA SER A 307 -7.69 7.57 -24.61
C SER A 307 -7.41 7.61 -26.10
N PHE A 308 -6.35 6.93 -26.53
CA PHE A 308 -5.96 6.89 -27.93
C PHE A 308 -5.26 5.59 -28.27
N ASP A 309 -5.26 5.24 -29.57
CA ASP A 309 -4.65 4.02 -30.09
C ASP A 309 -3.29 4.37 -30.74
N LEU A 310 -2.26 3.66 -30.35
CA LEU A 310 -0.89 3.79 -30.89
C LEU A 310 -0.62 2.83 -32.05
N SER A 311 -1.57 1.95 -32.35
CA SER A 311 -1.45 0.96 -33.44
C SER A 311 -2.00 1.54 -34.73
N PHE A 312 -1.18 2.29 -35.46
CA PHE A 312 -1.54 2.83 -36.76
C PHE A 312 -1.70 1.68 -37.78
N GLY A 313 -2.77 1.72 -38.58
CA GLY A 313 -3.05 0.71 -39.60
C GLY A 313 -4.14 -0.31 -39.23
N ARG A 314 -4.71 -0.25 -38.03
CA ARG A 314 -5.92 -1.00 -37.67
C ARG A 314 -7.17 -0.23 -38.11
N GLU A 315 -8.18 -0.96 -38.58
CA GLU A 315 -9.48 -0.36 -38.89
C GLU A 315 -10.12 0.16 -37.58
N GLY A 316 -10.54 1.43 -37.59
CA GLY A 316 -11.10 2.08 -36.38
C GLY A 316 -10.08 2.73 -35.48
N HIS A 317 -8.85 2.94 -35.93
CA HIS A 317 -7.81 3.68 -35.20
C HIS A 317 -8.34 5.04 -34.70
N GLN A 318 -8.15 5.33 -33.43
CA GLN A 318 -8.56 6.57 -32.81
C GLN A 318 -7.33 7.29 -32.22
N PHE A 319 -6.93 8.36 -32.92
CA PHE A 319 -5.90 9.26 -32.42
C PHE A 319 -6.33 10.70 -32.73
N ASP A 320 -6.73 11.42 -31.69
CA ASP A 320 -7.18 12.80 -31.78
C ASP A 320 -6.14 13.72 -31.13
N ALA A 321 -5.31 14.33 -31.94
CA ALA A 321 -4.22 15.20 -31.48
C ALA A 321 -4.74 16.44 -30.74
N GLU A 322 -5.91 16.97 -31.07
CA GLU A 322 -6.52 18.10 -30.39
C GLU A 322 -7.00 17.69 -28.99
N ALA A 323 -7.69 16.54 -28.87
CA ALA A 323 -8.13 16.02 -27.60
C ALA A 323 -6.95 15.67 -26.67
N ILE A 324 -5.88 15.05 -27.22
CA ILE A 324 -4.66 14.72 -26.45
C ILE A 324 -3.97 16.00 -25.97
N ALA A 325 -3.76 16.98 -26.85
CA ALA A 325 -3.15 18.27 -26.48
C ALA A 325 -3.99 19.03 -25.46
N GLY A 326 -5.31 19.02 -25.63
CA GLY A 326 -6.24 19.64 -24.69
C GLY A 326 -6.18 19.05 -23.30
N PHE A 327 -6.08 17.71 -23.19
CA PHE A 327 -5.89 17.02 -21.94
C PHE A 327 -4.57 17.43 -21.24
N PHE A 328 -3.44 17.37 -21.95
CA PHE A 328 -2.14 17.73 -21.37
C PHE A 328 -2.04 19.23 -21.05
N TRP A 329 -2.70 20.08 -21.84
CA TRP A 329 -2.77 21.51 -21.53
C TRP A 329 -3.55 21.80 -20.24
N LYS A 330 -4.66 21.13 -20.03
CA LYS A 330 -5.43 21.22 -18.79
C LYS A 330 -4.61 20.69 -17.60
N LEU A 331 -4.01 19.51 -17.74
CA LEU A 331 -3.15 18.91 -16.73
C LEU A 331 -1.98 19.85 -16.37
N ARG A 332 -1.30 20.42 -17.38
CA ARG A 332 -0.24 21.40 -17.19
C ARG A 332 -0.68 22.59 -16.32
N GLY A 333 -1.92 23.09 -16.54
CA GLY A 333 -2.48 24.16 -15.73
C GLY A 333 -2.58 23.79 -14.23
N ILE A 334 -2.96 22.56 -13.94
CA ILE A 334 -3.01 22.01 -12.58
C ILE A 334 -1.59 21.86 -11.99
N LEU A 335 -0.65 21.37 -12.79
CA LEU A 335 0.70 21.07 -12.34
C LEU A 335 1.58 22.29 -12.09
N GLN A 336 1.18 23.49 -12.52
CA GLN A 336 1.97 24.72 -12.30
C GLN A 336 2.28 25.02 -10.83
N ASN A 337 1.38 24.67 -9.92
CA ASN A 337 1.53 24.87 -8.49
C ASN A 337 1.49 23.53 -7.75
N SER A 338 2.30 22.59 -8.19
CA SER A 338 2.33 21.26 -7.59
C SER A 338 3.74 20.79 -7.31
N THR A 339 3.81 19.85 -6.37
CA THR A 339 5.03 19.10 -6.03
C THR A 339 4.75 17.61 -6.15
N VAL A 340 5.62 16.89 -6.82
CA VAL A 340 5.56 15.42 -6.90
C VAL A 340 5.90 14.84 -5.54
N LEU A 341 4.95 14.19 -4.92
CA LEU A 341 5.15 13.45 -3.68
C LEU A 341 5.78 12.09 -3.98
N MET A 342 5.23 11.40 -4.97
CA MET A 342 5.72 10.12 -5.43
C MET A 342 5.33 9.90 -6.89
N SER A 343 6.26 9.49 -7.73
CA SER A 343 6.01 9.08 -9.11
C SER A 343 6.87 7.91 -9.52
N THR A 344 6.31 7.03 -10.32
CA THR A 344 6.99 5.91 -10.99
C THR A 344 6.84 5.97 -12.52
N GLU A 345 6.47 7.13 -13.02
CA GLU A 345 6.36 7.38 -14.46
C GLU A 345 7.63 6.96 -15.17
N ASN A 346 7.46 6.35 -16.34
CA ASN A 346 8.57 5.91 -17.17
C ASN A 346 9.50 4.85 -16.54
N GLY A 347 9.06 4.19 -15.47
CA GLY A 347 9.87 3.20 -14.74
C GLY A 347 10.97 3.80 -13.87
N GLU A 348 10.93 5.11 -13.61
CA GLU A 348 11.87 5.83 -12.77
C GLU A 348 11.15 6.42 -11.56
N PHE A 349 11.77 6.26 -10.39
CA PHE A 349 11.25 6.86 -9.16
C PHE A 349 11.62 8.35 -9.08
N GLN A 350 10.62 9.19 -8.83
CA GLN A 350 10.77 10.63 -8.68
C GLN A 350 9.99 11.13 -7.47
N THR A 351 10.58 12.04 -6.69
CA THR A 351 9.95 12.69 -5.54
C THR A 351 10.53 14.09 -5.33
N GLY A 352 9.77 15.01 -4.72
CA GLY A 352 10.21 16.34 -4.33
C GLY A 352 10.48 17.33 -5.48
N ILE A 353 10.13 16.98 -6.72
CA ILE A 353 10.30 17.85 -7.89
C ILE A 353 9.02 18.65 -8.18
N PRO A 354 9.13 19.82 -8.85
CA PRO A 354 7.97 20.53 -9.38
C PRO A 354 7.16 19.66 -10.34
N GLY A 355 5.84 19.74 -10.30
CA GLY A 355 4.98 18.90 -11.15
C GLY A 355 5.18 19.12 -12.66
N LEU A 356 5.62 20.31 -13.08
CA LEU A 356 5.95 20.56 -14.49
C LEU A 356 7.24 19.86 -14.96
N GLU A 357 8.07 19.38 -14.04
CA GLU A 357 9.29 18.62 -14.34
C GLU A 357 9.02 17.10 -14.35
N LEU A 358 7.77 16.67 -14.10
CA LEU A 358 7.37 15.28 -14.17
C LEU A 358 7.61 14.73 -15.57
N GLN A 359 8.40 13.67 -15.66
CA GLN A 359 8.66 13.00 -16.93
C GLN A 359 7.44 12.18 -17.35
N ASN A 360 7.10 12.29 -18.62
CA ASN A 360 5.98 11.59 -19.22
C ASN A 360 6.49 10.58 -20.25
N TYR A 361 6.04 9.34 -20.15
CA TYR A 361 6.51 8.25 -21.01
C TYR A 361 6.27 8.48 -22.51
N MET A 362 5.06 8.97 -22.88
CA MET A 362 4.68 9.02 -24.30
C MET A 362 5.06 10.32 -25.01
N PHE A 363 4.86 11.44 -24.34
CA PHE A 363 4.91 12.74 -24.97
C PHE A 363 6.00 13.65 -24.41
N GLY A 364 7.00 13.05 -23.74
CA GLY A 364 8.22 13.73 -23.29
C GLY A 364 7.94 15.09 -22.67
N ASP A 365 8.39 16.14 -23.34
CA ASP A 365 8.37 17.51 -22.82
C ASP A 365 7.06 18.28 -23.07
N LEU A 366 5.92 17.63 -23.38
CA LEU A 366 4.67 18.34 -23.62
C LEU A 366 4.32 19.33 -22.50
N LEU A 367 4.56 18.93 -21.25
CA LEU A 367 4.30 19.79 -20.08
C LEU A 367 5.18 21.04 -20.04
N SER A 368 6.31 21.07 -20.77
CA SER A 368 7.19 22.24 -20.88
C SER A 368 6.72 23.27 -21.89
N LEU A 369 5.80 22.90 -22.80
CA LEU A 369 5.33 23.79 -23.86
C LEU A 369 4.41 24.91 -23.34
N ASN A 370 4.49 26.08 -23.98
CA ASN A 370 3.88 27.32 -23.46
C ASN A 370 2.54 27.67 -24.10
N SER A 371 2.06 26.89 -25.07
CA SER A 371 0.75 27.12 -25.67
C SER A 371 0.11 25.81 -26.10
N LEU A 372 -1.23 25.82 -26.16
CA LEU A 372 -2.02 24.69 -26.66
C LEU A 372 -1.67 24.34 -28.11
N GLU A 373 -1.46 25.35 -28.95
CA GLU A 373 -1.10 25.17 -30.37
C GLU A 373 0.28 24.47 -30.51
N ALA A 374 1.24 24.82 -29.64
CA ALA A 374 2.54 24.16 -29.62
C ALA A 374 2.43 22.69 -29.18
N MET A 375 1.58 22.42 -28.17
CA MET A 375 1.29 21.04 -27.75
C MET A 375 0.65 20.23 -28.87
N GLU A 376 -0.38 20.78 -29.51
CA GLU A 376 -1.06 20.11 -30.61
C GLU A 376 -0.10 19.82 -31.78
N ALA A 377 0.77 20.78 -32.11
CA ALA A 377 1.79 20.59 -33.13
C ALA A 377 2.77 19.47 -32.78
N ALA A 378 3.22 19.39 -31.53
CA ALA A 378 4.12 18.35 -31.05
C ALA A 378 3.44 16.97 -31.07
N VAL A 379 2.18 16.86 -30.64
CA VAL A 379 1.41 15.61 -30.71
C VAL A 379 1.22 15.14 -32.17
N ARG A 380 0.91 16.06 -33.10
CA ARG A 380 0.80 15.74 -34.53
C ARG A 380 2.13 15.31 -35.15
N GLN A 381 3.23 15.92 -34.72
CA GLN A 381 4.55 15.50 -35.18
C GLN A 381 4.84 14.07 -34.69
N GLN A 382 4.59 13.77 -33.45
CA GLN A 382 4.81 12.42 -32.90
C GLN A 382 3.90 11.37 -33.56
N GLU A 383 2.64 11.72 -33.86
CA GLU A 383 1.76 10.88 -34.66
C GLU A 383 2.37 10.54 -36.04
N ALA A 384 2.92 11.55 -36.74
CA ALA A 384 3.53 11.36 -38.04
C ALA A 384 4.79 10.48 -37.99
N GLU A 385 5.62 10.64 -36.93
CA GLU A 385 6.81 9.81 -36.70
C GLU A 385 6.43 8.35 -36.45
N MET A 386 5.46 8.08 -35.57
CA MET A 386 4.97 6.73 -35.29
C MET A 386 4.36 6.06 -36.55
N LYS A 387 3.61 6.81 -37.37
CA LYS A 387 3.08 6.30 -38.64
C LYS A 387 4.20 5.94 -39.61
N ALA A 388 5.25 6.75 -39.69
CA ALA A 388 6.39 6.49 -40.55
C ALA A 388 7.16 5.23 -40.14
N GLU A 389 7.37 5.03 -38.82
CA GLU A 389 8.04 3.84 -38.29
C GLU A 389 7.25 2.55 -38.56
N GLN A 390 5.93 2.58 -38.40
CA GLN A 390 5.07 1.41 -38.66
C GLN A 390 4.86 1.14 -40.16
N GLY A 391 4.97 2.14 -41.01
CA GLY A 391 4.91 2.00 -42.48
C GLY A 391 6.23 1.52 -43.10
N ALA A 392 7.31 1.48 -42.34
CA ALA A 392 8.62 1.01 -42.77
C ALA A 392 8.87 -0.50 -42.50
N ILE A 393 7.94 -1.18 -41.85
CA ILE A 393 7.91 -2.63 -41.59
C ILE A 393 7.02 -3.30 -42.61
#